data_06e26622fa6708b52c1c16ef71961111
#
_entry.id   06e26622fa6708b52c1c16ef71961111
#
_cell.length_a   1.000
_cell.length_b   1.000
_cell.length_c   1.000
_cell.angle_alpha   90.00
_cell.angle_beta   90.00
_cell.angle_gamma   90.00
#
_symmetry.space_group_name_H-M   'P 1'
#
loop_
_entity.id
_entity.type
_entity.pdbx_description
1 polymer ?
#
loop_
_entity_poly.entity_id
_entity_poly.type
_entity_poly.pdbx_seq_one_letter_code
_entity_poly.pdbx_strand_id
1 'polypeptide(L)'
;MVGFAGFSLADGICRPIYGYISEFIGRRRTMIYAYSLNVVFQLLAFYAGSNHQTVLFAICAVISGGLSGANFPMTAAIVADYYGETNNAINYGSIYAWKALGGSFAGGLAALIMTGTLYGNPNFHWVRGFYFGAALGALAALTLVFFCKRPTEAQMLAAVSKSDRKEARPKPAIA
;
A
#
# COMPACT_ATOMS: atom_id res chain seq x y z
N MET A 1 13.94 -2.43 -20.31
CA MET A 1 13.54 -3.75 -19.77
C MET A 1 14.12 -4.05 -18.41
N VAL A 2 15.41 -3.84 -18.15
CA VAL A 2 16.07 -4.14 -16.87
C VAL A 2 15.41 -3.45 -15.65
N GLY A 3 15.02 -2.19 -15.76
CA GLY A 3 14.38 -1.45 -14.67
C GLY A 3 13.01 -2.01 -14.26
N PHE A 4 12.22 -2.51 -15.20
CA PHE A 4 10.91 -3.11 -14.91
C PHE A 4 11.03 -4.48 -14.21
N ALA A 5 11.98 -5.29 -14.67
CA ALA A 5 12.30 -6.56 -14.01
C ALA A 5 12.82 -6.34 -12.58
N GLY A 6 13.72 -5.36 -12.41
CA GLY A 6 14.24 -4.98 -11.10
C GLY A 6 13.15 -4.49 -10.14
N PHE A 7 12.19 -3.69 -10.61
CA PHE A 7 11.03 -3.24 -9.85
C PHE A 7 10.20 -4.43 -9.31
N SER A 8 9.86 -5.38 -10.19
CA SER A 8 9.04 -6.53 -9.81
C SER A 8 9.77 -7.50 -8.86
N LEU A 9 11.07 -7.69 -9.05
CA LEU A 9 11.90 -8.50 -8.15
C LEU A 9 12.01 -7.84 -6.77
N ALA A 10 12.25 -6.54 -6.71
CA ALA A 10 12.32 -5.80 -5.45
C ALA A 10 10.98 -5.85 -4.70
N ASP A 11 9.85 -5.68 -5.39
CA ASP A 11 8.51 -5.82 -4.81
C ASP A 11 8.33 -7.20 -4.14
N GLY A 12 8.70 -8.27 -4.85
CA GLY A 12 8.58 -9.65 -4.34
C GLY A 12 9.49 -9.93 -3.14
N ILE A 13 10.77 -9.58 -3.23
CA ILE A 13 11.77 -9.87 -2.19
C ILE A 13 11.52 -9.03 -0.93
N CYS A 14 11.07 -7.78 -1.08
CA CYS A 14 10.84 -6.92 0.05
C CYS A 14 9.61 -7.30 0.90
N ARG A 15 8.66 -8.08 0.37
CA ARG A 15 7.47 -8.52 1.13
C ARG A 15 7.80 -9.27 2.43
N PRO A 16 8.60 -10.35 2.42
CA PRO A 16 8.98 -11.02 3.66
C PRO A 16 9.84 -10.16 4.57
N ILE A 17 10.70 -9.31 4.01
CA ILE A 17 11.55 -8.40 4.78
C ILE A 17 10.71 -7.42 5.57
N TYR A 18 9.70 -6.81 4.96
CA TYR A 18 8.77 -5.90 5.66
C TYR A 18 7.90 -6.64 6.68
N GLY A 19 7.50 -7.88 6.40
CA GLY A 19 6.84 -8.72 7.38
C GLY A 19 7.67 -8.82 8.65
N TYR A 20 8.93 -9.22 8.52
CA TYR A 20 9.85 -9.35 9.63
C TYR A 20 10.12 -8.02 10.37
N ILE A 21 10.44 -6.95 9.65
CA ILE A 21 10.70 -5.62 10.23
C ILE A 21 9.48 -5.12 11.03
N SER A 22 8.28 -5.41 10.58
CA SER A 22 7.06 -4.94 11.21
C SER A 22 6.79 -5.57 12.58
N GLU A 23 7.36 -6.72 12.86
CA GLU A 23 7.27 -7.36 14.19
C GLU A 23 8.04 -6.57 15.25
N PHE A 24 9.18 -5.95 14.88
CA PHE A 24 10.00 -5.16 15.79
C PHE A 24 9.52 -3.71 15.94
N ILE A 25 9.23 -3.05 14.84
CA ILE A 25 8.91 -1.60 14.82
C ILE A 25 7.39 -1.37 15.04
N GLY A 26 6.59 -2.40 14.72
CA GLY A 26 5.13 -2.35 14.72
C GLY A 26 4.57 -2.02 13.33
N ARG A 27 3.53 -2.75 12.94
CA ARG A 27 2.96 -2.79 11.59
C ARG A 27 2.57 -1.41 11.06
N ARG A 28 1.89 -0.61 11.88
CA ARG A 28 1.49 0.76 11.51
C ARG A 28 2.69 1.67 11.22
N ARG A 29 3.71 1.65 12.08
CA ARG A 29 4.90 2.49 11.91
C ARG A 29 5.67 2.10 10.65
N THR A 30 5.82 0.80 10.41
CA THR A 30 6.47 0.28 9.20
C THR A 30 5.77 0.75 7.93
N MET A 31 4.42 0.74 7.89
CA MET A 31 3.67 1.29 6.75
C MET A 31 3.90 2.79 6.56
N ILE A 32 3.86 3.57 7.64
CA ILE A 32 4.11 5.02 7.56
C ILE A 32 5.49 5.30 6.98
N TYR A 33 6.52 4.60 7.46
CA TYR A 33 7.88 4.75 6.93
C TYR A 33 7.98 4.33 5.47
N ALA A 34 7.37 3.20 5.08
CA ALA A 34 7.39 2.72 3.70
C ALA A 34 6.73 3.73 2.74
N TYR A 35 5.56 4.27 3.09
CA TYR A 35 4.88 5.27 2.26
C TYR A 35 5.64 6.60 2.21
N SER A 36 6.13 7.09 3.34
CA SER A 36 6.90 8.33 3.38
C SER A 36 8.17 8.24 2.54
N LEU A 37 8.88 7.12 2.67
CA LEU A 37 10.09 6.86 1.90
C LEU A 37 9.78 6.71 0.40
N ASN A 38 8.66 6.06 0.06
CA ASN A 38 8.23 5.91 -1.32
C ASN A 38 7.97 7.28 -1.99
N VAL A 39 7.35 8.23 -1.28
CA VAL A 39 7.15 9.60 -1.78
C VAL A 39 8.50 10.25 -2.10
N VAL A 40 9.48 10.12 -1.21
CA VAL A 40 10.83 10.68 -1.43
C VAL A 40 11.48 10.07 -2.67
N PHE A 41 11.45 8.74 -2.82
CA PHE A 41 12.04 8.07 -3.98
C PHE A 41 11.29 8.36 -5.28
N GLN A 42 9.97 8.58 -5.24
CA GLN A 42 9.22 9.02 -6.41
C GLN A 42 9.62 10.43 -6.86
N LEU A 43 9.79 11.38 -5.93
CA LEU A 43 10.26 12.72 -6.23
C LEU A 43 11.71 12.72 -6.74
N LEU A 44 12.56 11.87 -6.16
CA LEU A 44 13.94 11.70 -6.63
C LEU A 44 14.00 11.07 -8.03
N ALA A 45 13.13 10.09 -8.32
CA ALA A 45 12.98 9.51 -9.65
C ALA A 45 12.53 10.56 -10.67
N PHE A 46 11.60 11.44 -10.28
CA PHE A 46 11.21 12.58 -11.10
C PHE A 46 12.41 13.48 -11.43
N TYR A 47 13.19 13.88 -10.41
CA TYR A 47 14.38 14.71 -10.59
C TYR A 47 15.41 14.04 -11.50
N ALA A 48 15.68 12.76 -11.28
CA ALA A 48 16.60 11.98 -12.11
C ALA A 48 16.16 11.88 -13.57
N GLY A 49 14.87 11.67 -13.80
CA GLY A 49 14.28 11.61 -15.13
C GLY A 49 14.34 12.96 -15.86
N SER A 50 14.08 14.06 -15.15
CA SER A 50 14.16 15.41 -15.71
C SER A 50 15.58 15.79 -16.13
N ASN A 51 16.60 15.27 -15.43
CA ASN A 51 18.01 15.52 -15.74
C ASN A 51 18.65 14.42 -16.62
N HIS A 52 17.84 13.54 -17.23
CA HIS A 52 18.30 12.43 -18.07
C HIS A 52 19.27 11.46 -17.40
N GLN A 53 19.24 11.37 -16.05
CA GLN A 53 20.08 10.46 -15.28
C GLN A 53 19.47 9.06 -15.21
N THR A 54 19.62 8.28 -16.28
CA THR A 54 18.98 6.97 -16.43
C THR A 54 19.32 5.98 -15.30
N VAL A 55 20.56 5.97 -14.83
CA VAL A 55 21.01 5.06 -13.77
C VAL A 55 20.33 5.40 -12.44
N LEU A 56 20.31 6.67 -12.05
CA LEU A 56 19.68 7.13 -10.82
C LEU A 56 18.16 6.87 -10.87
N PHE A 57 17.54 7.13 -12.03
CA PHE A 57 16.13 6.83 -12.26
C PHE A 57 15.83 5.33 -12.06
N ALA A 58 16.64 4.44 -12.64
CA ALA A 58 16.46 3.00 -12.49
C ALA A 58 16.60 2.53 -11.04
N ILE A 59 17.59 3.06 -10.30
CA ILE A 59 17.77 2.76 -8.87
C ILE A 59 16.56 3.21 -8.06
N CYS A 60 16.09 4.43 -8.26
CA CYS A 60 14.92 4.96 -7.57
C CYS A 60 13.65 4.15 -7.88
N ALA A 61 13.48 3.71 -9.12
CA ALA A 61 12.36 2.87 -9.53
C ALA A 61 12.37 1.50 -8.84
N VAL A 62 13.54 0.86 -8.74
CA VAL A 62 13.70 -0.43 -8.05
C VAL A 62 13.40 -0.29 -6.56
N ILE A 63 13.92 0.74 -5.91
CA ILE A 63 13.68 0.99 -4.48
C ILE A 63 12.19 1.29 -4.24
N SER A 64 11.55 2.11 -5.08
CA SER A 64 10.11 2.40 -4.99
C SER A 64 9.27 1.14 -5.16
N GLY A 65 9.68 0.21 -6.05
CA GLY A 65 9.07 -1.11 -6.18
C GLY A 65 9.13 -1.91 -4.89
N GLY A 66 10.31 -1.99 -4.28
CA GLY A 66 10.48 -2.66 -2.99
C GLY A 66 9.63 -2.05 -1.87
N LEU A 67 9.55 -0.71 -1.81
CA LEU A 67 8.73 -0.01 -0.82
C LEU A 67 7.22 -0.24 -1.03
N SER A 68 6.77 -0.38 -2.27
CA SER A 68 5.37 -0.70 -2.58
C SER A 68 4.98 -2.11 -2.15
N GLY A 69 5.93 -3.05 -2.16
CA GLY A 69 5.77 -4.42 -1.71
C GLY A 69 5.35 -4.57 -0.25
N ALA A 70 5.70 -3.60 0.60
CA ALA A 70 5.31 -3.56 2.01
C ALA A 70 3.78 -3.59 2.21
N ASN A 71 3.02 -3.10 1.26
CA ASN A 71 1.57 -2.99 1.34
C ASN A 71 0.84 -4.32 1.56
N PHE A 72 1.30 -5.37 0.89
CA PHE A 72 0.62 -6.66 0.90
C PHE A 72 0.66 -7.34 2.28
N PRO A 73 1.83 -7.62 2.86
CA PRO A 73 1.91 -8.28 4.16
C PRO A 73 1.37 -7.41 5.28
N MET A 74 1.61 -6.08 5.22
CA MET A 74 1.16 -5.17 6.27
C MET A 74 -0.35 -5.04 6.33
N THR A 75 -1.03 -4.96 5.18
CA THR A 75 -2.50 -4.88 5.15
C THR A 75 -3.13 -6.14 5.74
N ALA A 76 -2.65 -7.33 5.34
CA ALA A 76 -3.14 -8.58 5.88
C ALA A 76 -2.96 -8.66 7.42
N ALA A 77 -1.79 -8.28 7.87
CA ALA A 77 -1.42 -8.32 9.27
C ALA A 77 -2.21 -7.29 10.12
N ILE A 78 -2.42 -6.07 9.62
CA ILE A 78 -3.23 -5.06 10.31
C ILE A 78 -4.70 -5.50 10.39
N VAL A 79 -5.23 -6.12 9.34
CA VAL A 79 -6.60 -6.64 9.34
C VAL A 79 -6.77 -7.72 10.40
N ALA A 80 -5.82 -8.64 10.51
CA ALA A 80 -5.83 -9.66 11.57
C ALA A 80 -5.78 -9.04 12.97
N ASP A 81 -4.93 -8.01 13.17
CA ASP A 81 -4.82 -7.32 14.47
C ASP A 81 -6.10 -6.57 14.88
N TYR A 82 -6.83 -5.99 13.92
CA TYR A 82 -8.02 -5.17 14.21
C TYR A 82 -9.30 -5.99 14.31
N TYR A 83 -9.43 -7.04 13.52
CA TYR A 83 -10.68 -7.80 13.36
C TYR A 83 -10.60 -9.23 13.89
N GLY A 84 -9.42 -9.66 14.35
CA GLY A 84 -9.17 -11.03 14.81
C GLY A 84 -8.99 -12.01 13.65
N GLU A 85 -8.54 -13.22 13.97
CA GLU A 85 -8.20 -14.25 12.96
C GLU A 85 -9.41 -14.97 12.39
N THR A 86 -10.50 -15.09 13.14
CA THR A 86 -11.67 -15.92 12.81
C THR A 86 -12.34 -15.56 11.48
N ASN A 87 -12.40 -14.26 11.12
CA ASN A 87 -12.99 -13.77 9.87
C ASN A 87 -11.97 -13.03 8.99
N ASN A 88 -10.68 -13.28 9.22
CA ASN A 88 -9.61 -12.54 8.55
C ASN A 88 -9.69 -12.65 7.02
N ALA A 89 -10.02 -13.83 6.48
CA ALA A 89 -10.13 -14.04 5.04
C ALA A 89 -11.21 -13.16 4.40
N ILE A 90 -12.40 -13.04 5.03
CA ILE A 90 -13.50 -12.22 4.52
C ILE A 90 -13.16 -10.73 4.62
N ASN A 91 -12.61 -10.29 5.75
CA ASN A 91 -12.24 -8.91 6.00
C ASN A 91 -11.11 -8.47 5.05
N TYR A 92 -10.09 -9.32 4.89
CA TYR A 92 -8.99 -9.08 3.97
C TYR A 92 -9.47 -9.06 2.51
N GLY A 93 -10.33 -9.99 2.11
CA GLY A 93 -10.94 -10.02 0.78
C GLY A 93 -11.71 -8.74 0.46
N SER A 94 -12.48 -8.22 1.41
CA SER A 94 -13.20 -6.95 1.26
C SER A 94 -12.26 -5.78 1.03
N ILE A 95 -11.18 -5.66 1.82
CA ILE A 95 -10.17 -4.60 1.65
C ILE A 95 -9.44 -4.76 0.31
N TYR A 96 -9.19 -5.99 -0.11
CA TYR A 96 -8.57 -6.25 -1.42
C TYR A 96 -9.46 -5.86 -2.59
N ALA A 97 -10.77 -6.07 -2.48
CA ALA A 97 -11.72 -5.60 -3.50
C ALA A 97 -11.70 -4.07 -3.62
N TRP A 98 -11.69 -3.35 -2.50
CA TRP A 98 -11.53 -1.89 -2.50
C TRP A 98 -10.19 -1.43 -3.08
N LYS A 99 -9.12 -2.17 -2.82
CA LYS A 99 -7.79 -1.90 -3.42
C LYS A 99 -7.82 -2.08 -4.94
N ALA A 100 -8.50 -3.11 -5.45
CA ALA A 100 -8.63 -3.34 -6.89
C ALA A 100 -9.42 -2.19 -7.56
N LEU A 101 -10.54 -1.78 -6.97
CA LEU A 101 -11.32 -0.64 -7.46
C LEU A 101 -10.51 0.66 -7.41
N GLY A 102 -9.86 0.95 -6.29
CA GLY A 102 -9.00 2.12 -6.13
C GLY A 102 -7.82 2.14 -7.11
N GLY A 103 -7.19 1.00 -7.34
CA GLY A 103 -6.10 0.85 -8.30
C GLY A 103 -6.54 1.09 -9.75
N SER A 104 -7.70 0.54 -10.15
CA SER A 104 -8.28 0.78 -11.47
C SER A 104 -8.66 2.24 -11.68
N PHE A 105 -9.29 2.87 -10.67
CA PHE A 105 -9.65 4.28 -10.72
C PHE A 105 -8.42 5.18 -10.75
N ALA A 106 -7.44 4.94 -9.87
CA ALA A 106 -6.21 5.72 -9.83
C ALA A 106 -5.36 5.54 -11.10
N GLY A 107 -5.31 4.33 -11.66
CA GLY A 107 -4.63 4.05 -12.92
C GLY A 107 -5.26 4.78 -14.10
N GLY A 108 -6.60 4.74 -14.21
CA GLY A 108 -7.36 5.48 -15.22
C GLY A 108 -7.15 6.99 -15.09
N LEU A 109 -7.23 7.52 -13.86
CA LEU A 109 -7.01 8.94 -13.60
C LEU A 109 -5.57 9.36 -13.90
N ALA A 110 -4.58 8.53 -13.53
CA ALA A 110 -3.18 8.77 -13.87
C ALA A 110 -2.97 8.83 -15.39
N ALA A 111 -3.58 7.91 -16.14
CA ALA A 111 -3.51 7.92 -17.61
C ALA A 111 -4.11 9.21 -18.20
N LEU A 112 -5.27 9.65 -17.70
CA LEU A 112 -5.90 10.91 -18.15
C LEU A 112 -5.05 12.15 -17.84
N ILE A 113 -4.39 12.17 -16.68
CA ILE A 113 -3.50 13.25 -16.26
C ILE A 113 -2.22 13.26 -17.14
N MET A 114 -1.65 12.08 -17.39
CA MET A 114 -0.43 11.95 -18.20
C MET A 114 -0.66 12.30 -19.67
N THR A 115 -1.81 11.92 -20.24
CA THR A 115 -2.17 12.25 -21.63
C THR A 115 -2.60 13.70 -21.82
N GLY A 116 -2.82 14.44 -20.72
CA GLY A 116 -3.26 15.84 -20.78
C GLY A 116 -4.71 16.01 -21.24
N THR A 117 -5.47 14.94 -21.38
CA THR A 117 -6.88 14.97 -21.85
C THR A 117 -7.76 15.84 -20.95
N LEU A 118 -7.46 15.85 -19.63
CA LEU A 118 -8.17 16.70 -18.66
C LEU A 118 -7.88 18.19 -18.83
N TYR A 119 -6.78 18.56 -19.48
CA TYR A 119 -6.34 19.97 -19.64
C TYR A 119 -6.50 20.47 -21.08
N GLY A 120 -7.17 19.70 -21.95
CA GLY A 120 -7.38 20.10 -23.34
C GLY A 120 -6.11 20.18 -24.21
N ASN A 121 -4.98 19.74 -23.70
CA ASN A 121 -3.70 19.75 -24.39
C ASN A 121 -3.16 18.31 -24.50
N PRO A 122 -3.31 17.63 -25.65
CA PRO A 122 -3.03 16.20 -25.80
C PRO A 122 -1.53 15.88 -25.89
N ASN A 123 -0.70 16.53 -25.09
CA ASN A 123 0.73 16.23 -24.99
C ASN A 123 0.97 15.28 -23.82
N PHE A 124 1.58 14.13 -24.12
CA PHE A 124 1.96 13.16 -23.10
C PHE A 124 3.10 13.71 -22.24
N HIS A 125 2.82 13.91 -20.94
CA HIS A 125 3.80 14.35 -19.97
C HIS A 125 3.90 13.32 -18.81
N TRP A 126 4.85 12.41 -18.91
CA TRP A 126 5.15 11.40 -17.88
C TRP A 126 5.45 12.03 -16.50
N VAL A 127 5.98 13.22 -16.47
CA VAL A 127 6.25 14.03 -15.28
C VAL A 127 5.01 14.20 -14.38
N ARG A 128 3.84 14.41 -14.97
CA ARG A 128 2.59 14.57 -14.24
C ARG A 128 2.19 13.33 -13.45
N GLY A 129 2.52 12.15 -13.97
CA GLY A 129 2.28 10.87 -13.29
C GLY A 129 3.07 10.72 -11.99
N PHE A 130 4.32 11.21 -11.96
CA PHE A 130 5.12 11.17 -10.74
C PHE A 130 4.59 12.11 -9.65
N TYR A 131 4.18 13.32 -9.99
CA TYR A 131 3.53 14.22 -9.05
C TYR A 131 2.22 13.65 -8.50
N PHE A 132 1.41 13.06 -9.37
CA PHE A 132 0.17 12.42 -8.96
C PHE A 132 0.42 11.24 -8.02
N GLY A 133 1.38 10.36 -8.36
CA GLY A 133 1.76 9.24 -7.51
C GLY A 133 2.33 9.68 -6.16
N ALA A 134 3.19 10.69 -6.15
CA ALA A 134 3.74 11.26 -4.91
C ALA A 134 2.64 11.89 -4.03
N ALA A 135 1.69 12.61 -4.62
CA ALA A 135 0.55 13.18 -3.90
C ALA A 135 -0.35 12.11 -3.26
N LEU A 136 -0.66 11.03 -3.99
CA LEU A 136 -1.41 9.90 -3.44
C LEU A 136 -0.64 9.18 -2.34
N GLY A 137 0.67 9.00 -2.49
CA GLY A 137 1.53 8.40 -1.46
C GLY A 137 1.57 9.25 -0.18
N ALA A 138 1.68 10.56 -0.32
CA ALA A 138 1.64 11.49 0.81
C ALA A 138 0.26 11.46 1.50
N LEU A 139 -0.82 11.45 0.73
CA LEU A 139 -2.18 11.32 1.27
C LEU A 139 -2.36 10.00 2.03
N ALA A 140 -1.85 8.89 1.49
CA ALA A 140 -1.89 7.60 2.17
C ALA A 140 -1.08 7.60 3.48
N ALA A 141 0.10 8.22 3.51
CA ALA A 141 0.89 8.37 4.74
C ALA A 141 0.14 9.21 5.79
N LEU A 142 -0.45 10.33 5.38
CA LEU A 142 -1.25 11.20 6.27
C LEU A 142 -2.47 10.48 6.83
N THR A 143 -3.21 9.73 6.02
CA THR A 143 -4.37 8.96 6.49
C THR A 143 -3.97 7.91 7.51
N LEU A 144 -2.83 7.23 7.34
CA LEU A 144 -2.31 6.30 8.33
C LEU A 144 -1.91 6.98 9.65
N VAL A 145 -1.36 8.19 9.60
CA VAL A 145 -0.98 8.93 10.79
C VAL A 145 -2.22 9.39 11.57
N PHE A 146 -3.23 9.92 10.90
CA PHE A 146 -4.38 10.54 11.56
C PHE A 146 -5.50 9.55 11.90
N PHE A 147 -5.79 8.59 11.03
CA PHE A 147 -6.96 7.72 11.16
C PHE A 147 -6.64 6.33 11.71
N CYS A 148 -5.49 5.75 11.41
CA CYS A 148 -5.11 4.44 11.92
C CYS A 148 -4.50 4.55 13.32
N LYS A 149 -5.33 4.70 14.35
CA LYS A 149 -4.89 4.61 15.74
C LYS A 149 -4.76 3.13 16.14
N ARG A 150 -3.75 2.80 16.95
CA ARG A 150 -3.67 1.44 17.53
C ARG A 150 -4.92 1.17 18.34
N PRO A 151 -5.58 0.01 18.18
CA PRO A 151 -6.64 -0.38 19.08
C PRO A 151 -6.07 -0.50 20.52
N THR A 152 -6.80 -0.01 21.50
CA THR A 152 -6.44 -0.14 22.89
C THR A 152 -6.50 -1.63 23.29
N GLU A 153 -5.68 -2.08 24.25
CA GLU A 153 -5.71 -3.47 24.75
C GLU A 153 -7.11 -3.95 25.10
N ALA A 154 -7.91 -3.08 25.71
CA ALA A 154 -9.31 -3.36 26.01
C ALA A 154 -10.16 -3.64 24.74
N GLN A 155 -9.88 -2.97 23.64
CA GLN A 155 -10.57 -3.21 22.36
C GLN A 155 -10.11 -4.52 21.71
N MET A 156 -8.84 -4.87 21.83
CA MET A 156 -8.31 -6.15 21.37
C MET A 156 -8.90 -7.32 22.18
N LEU A 157 -8.93 -7.22 23.51
CA LEU A 157 -9.55 -8.22 24.38
C LEU A 157 -11.07 -8.36 24.12
N ALA A 158 -11.76 -7.25 23.87
CA ALA A 158 -13.18 -7.28 23.51
C ALA A 158 -13.42 -7.92 22.12
N ALA A 159 -12.51 -7.73 21.16
CA ALA A 159 -12.57 -8.37 19.85
C ALA A 159 -12.37 -9.89 19.95
N VAL A 160 -11.39 -10.35 20.73
CA VAL A 160 -11.13 -11.77 21.00
C VAL A 160 -12.32 -12.41 21.69
N SER A 161 -12.84 -11.81 22.78
CA SER A 161 -14.03 -12.31 23.49
C SER A 161 -15.27 -12.40 22.60
N LYS A 162 -15.41 -11.49 21.63
CA LYS A 162 -16.52 -11.50 20.67
C LYS A 162 -16.36 -12.58 19.59
N SER A 163 -15.13 -12.92 19.25
CA SER A 163 -14.77 -14.03 18.37
C SER A 163 -15.12 -15.37 19.02
N ASP A 164 -14.67 -15.58 20.27
CA ASP A 164 -14.91 -16.80 21.03
C ASP A 164 -16.41 -17.05 21.23
N ARG A 165 -17.20 -16.01 21.48
CA ARG A 165 -18.68 -16.11 21.58
C ARG A 165 -19.35 -16.48 20.26
N LYS A 166 -18.76 -16.10 19.10
CA LYS A 166 -19.29 -16.50 17.80
C LYS A 166 -18.99 -17.97 17.47
N GLU A 167 -17.84 -18.46 17.86
CA GLU A 167 -17.47 -19.87 17.68
C GLU A 167 -18.29 -20.82 18.60
N ALA A 168 -18.63 -20.36 19.80
CA ALA A 168 -19.46 -21.09 20.74
C ALA A 168 -20.94 -21.18 20.32
N ARG A 169 -21.39 -20.44 19.31
CA ARG A 169 -22.76 -20.60 18.78
C ARG A 169 -22.86 -21.87 17.94
N PRO A 170 -23.81 -22.75 18.24
CA PRO A 170 -24.06 -23.95 17.43
C PRO A 170 -24.37 -23.51 15.98
N LYS A 171 -23.64 -24.10 15.03
CA LYS A 171 -23.93 -23.88 13.60
C LYS A 171 -25.36 -24.28 13.33
N PRO A 172 -26.17 -23.45 12.62
CA PRO A 172 -27.53 -23.85 12.24
C PRO A 172 -27.44 -25.17 11.47
N ALA A 173 -28.19 -26.16 11.89
CA ALA A 173 -28.32 -27.41 11.16
C ALA A 173 -28.79 -27.07 9.75
N ILE A 174 -27.95 -27.37 8.77
CA ILE A 174 -28.33 -27.24 7.37
C ILE A 174 -29.36 -28.37 7.10
N ALA A 175 -30.62 -27.96 6.97
CA ALA A 175 -31.70 -28.82 6.55
C ALA A 175 -31.69 -28.99 5.04
#